data_dc72ecf580fd577ed9157befadb86a85
#
_entry.id   dc72ecf580fd577ed9157befadb86a85
#
_cell.length_a   1.000
_cell.length_b   1.000
_cell.length_c   1.000
_cell.angle_alpha   90.00
_cell.angle_beta   90.00
_cell.angle_gamma   90.00
#
_symmetry.space_group_name_H-M   'P 1'
#
loop_
_entity.id
_entity.type
_entity.pdbx_description
1 polymer ?
#
loop_
_entity_poly.entity_id
_entity_poly.type
_entity_poly.pdbx_seq_one_letter_code
_entity_poly.pdbx_strand_id
1 'polypeptide(L)'
;MGITRRLFMPLVAVMVICCHDCGAQDFLFKVMAVHGRVEVKGLDGAVMPAKVGFSLQEGMTLITSENSYVALLYKTGNVMEVKGRANHLVRDLVEKLPQAKTGVTTRLVNFAISRINEVNEDPETNYKENLRAAAGVERALNGEIKVLLKYQDKSNIFYENQVMIEWLPEEKADSYEVVITDVFSEELYKTTTTNSFQIIDLEQAGIADIRMFLVKVISNTGISSRLFRLERSDDDSINEQILVDHTGKSAGEEVMLALFFEERGLYVDALKYYQQAAQISPDVNIYSVLKDHFITTQELGN
;
A
#
# COMPACT_ATOMS: atom_id res chain seq x y z
N MET A 1 -29.00 -10.21 -81.49
CA MET A 1 -27.97 -10.74 -80.62
C MET A 1 -27.48 -9.59 -79.80
N GLY A 2 -28.15 -9.32 -78.67
CA GLY A 2 -27.84 -8.15 -77.83
C GLY A 2 -27.23 -8.59 -76.52
N ILE A 3 -26.01 -8.07 -76.26
CA ILE A 3 -25.26 -8.33 -75.06
C ILE A 3 -25.52 -7.18 -74.07
N THR A 4 -26.32 -7.43 -73.04
CA THR A 4 -26.56 -6.51 -71.94
C THR A 4 -25.41 -6.58 -70.94
N ARG A 5 -24.58 -5.51 -70.91
CA ARG A 5 -23.56 -5.29 -69.88
C ARG A 5 -24.21 -4.84 -68.58
N ARG A 6 -24.22 -5.69 -67.58
CA ARG A 6 -24.58 -5.33 -66.18
C ARG A 6 -23.39 -4.58 -65.55
N LEU A 7 -23.65 -3.32 -65.21
CA LEU A 7 -22.76 -2.48 -64.46
C LEU A 7 -22.85 -2.90 -62.96
N PHE A 8 -21.77 -3.51 -62.45
CA PHE A 8 -21.63 -3.77 -61.02
C PHE A 8 -21.03 -2.52 -60.36
N MET A 9 -21.81 -1.85 -59.55
CA MET A 9 -21.38 -0.71 -58.73
C MET A 9 -20.90 -1.25 -57.39
N PRO A 10 -19.62 -1.09 -56.95
CA PRO A 10 -19.22 -1.52 -55.65
C PRO A 10 -19.72 -0.51 -54.60
N LEU A 11 -20.52 -1.01 -53.68
CA LEU A 11 -20.96 -0.32 -52.48
C LEU A 11 -19.77 -0.17 -51.54
N VAL A 12 -19.13 0.98 -51.53
CA VAL A 12 -18.08 1.33 -50.56
C VAL A 12 -18.79 1.65 -49.24
N ALA A 13 -18.82 0.66 -48.33
CA ALA A 13 -19.24 0.89 -46.96
C ALA A 13 -18.14 1.70 -46.24
N VAL A 14 -18.39 2.99 -46.07
CA VAL A 14 -17.57 3.88 -45.22
C VAL A 14 -17.86 3.44 -43.75
N MET A 15 -16.97 2.61 -43.21
CA MET A 15 -16.95 2.25 -41.81
C MET A 15 -16.43 3.47 -41.02
N VAL A 16 -17.32 4.30 -40.51
CA VAL A 16 -16.99 5.37 -39.59
C VAL A 16 -16.52 4.70 -38.30
N ILE A 17 -15.21 4.54 -38.14
CA ILE A 17 -14.59 4.19 -36.86
C ILE A 17 -14.77 5.42 -35.97
N CYS A 18 -15.81 5.40 -35.15
CA CYS A 18 -15.86 6.26 -33.96
C CYS A 18 -14.69 5.87 -33.07
N CYS A 19 -13.54 6.51 -33.28
CA CYS A 19 -12.52 6.62 -32.25
C CYS A 19 -13.22 7.32 -31.07
N HIS A 20 -13.77 6.54 -30.14
CA HIS A 20 -13.94 7.07 -28.81
C HIS A 20 -12.54 7.37 -28.32
N ASP A 21 -12.18 8.65 -28.36
CA ASP A 21 -11.07 9.17 -27.59
C ASP A 21 -11.34 8.74 -26.15
N CYS A 22 -10.70 7.64 -25.77
CA CYS A 22 -10.50 7.26 -24.38
C CYS A 22 -9.50 8.30 -23.85
N GLY A 23 -9.94 9.55 -23.78
CA GLY A 23 -9.22 10.64 -23.18
C GLY A 23 -8.92 10.22 -21.77
N ALA A 24 -7.66 10.00 -21.45
CA ALA A 24 -7.20 9.92 -20.07
C ALA A 24 -7.81 11.13 -19.36
N GLN A 25 -8.85 10.90 -18.54
CA GLN A 25 -9.54 11.98 -17.84
C GLN A 25 -8.48 12.72 -17.03
N ASP A 26 -8.25 13.98 -17.39
CA ASP A 26 -7.21 14.81 -16.80
C ASP A 26 -7.64 15.12 -15.35
N PHE A 27 -7.22 14.28 -14.41
CA PHE A 27 -7.48 14.49 -12.99
C PHE A 27 -6.34 15.27 -12.35
N LEU A 28 -6.67 16.08 -11.35
CA LEU A 28 -5.67 16.71 -10.49
C LEU A 28 -5.35 15.81 -9.29
N PHE A 29 -6.39 15.25 -8.68
CA PHE A 29 -6.24 14.34 -7.54
C PHE A 29 -7.04 13.05 -7.73
N LYS A 30 -6.54 11.98 -7.13
CA LYS A 30 -7.28 10.74 -6.84
C LYS A 30 -7.56 10.66 -5.35
N VAL A 31 -8.78 10.27 -5.00
CA VAL A 31 -9.15 10.00 -3.61
C VAL A 31 -8.51 8.68 -3.18
N MET A 32 -7.59 8.71 -2.21
CA MET A 32 -6.91 7.52 -1.67
C MET A 32 -7.69 6.91 -0.51
N ALA A 33 -8.21 7.76 0.36
CA ALA A 33 -8.91 7.33 1.57
C ALA A 33 -10.03 8.29 1.90
N VAL A 34 -11.11 7.77 2.49
CA VAL A 34 -12.25 8.55 2.97
C VAL A 34 -12.70 7.99 4.31
N HIS A 35 -12.97 8.87 5.27
CA HIS A 35 -13.68 8.54 6.50
C HIS A 35 -14.71 9.63 6.81
N GLY A 36 -15.89 9.24 7.31
CA GLY A 36 -16.98 10.16 7.57
C GLY A 36 -17.65 10.67 6.29
N ARG A 37 -18.35 11.81 6.40
CA ARG A 37 -19.08 12.37 5.26
C ARG A 37 -18.21 13.32 4.47
N VAL A 38 -17.83 12.88 3.28
CA VAL A 38 -17.10 13.65 2.27
C VAL A 38 -17.87 13.65 0.97
N GLU A 39 -18.09 14.81 0.38
CA GLU A 39 -18.88 14.99 -0.84
C GLU A 39 -18.07 15.80 -1.86
N VAL A 40 -18.35 15.58 -3.13
CA VAL A 40 -17.80 16.33 -4.24
C VAL A 40 -18.93 16.98 -5.01
N LYS A 41 -18.83 18.30 -5.20
CA LYS A 41 -19.69 19.04 -6.12
C LYS A 41 -19.03 19.03 -7.50
N GLY A 42 -19.68 18.37 -8.46
CA GLY A 42 -19.24 18.27 -9.85
C GLY A 42 -19.33 19.61 -10.59
N LEU A 43 -18.81 19.60 -11.83
CA LEU A 43 -18.83 20.77 -12.73
C LEU A 43 -20.26 21.16 -13.15
N ASP A 44 -21.17 20.20 -13.17
CA ASP A 44 -22.60 20.38 -13.42
C ASP A 44 -23.38 20.88 -12.20
N GLY A 45 -22.69 21.04 -11.05
CA GLY A 45 -23.28 21.44 -9.78
C GLY A 45 -23.91 20.30 -8.97
N ALA A 46 -23.95 19.07 -9.50
CA ALA A 46 -24.40 17.91 -8.74
C ALA A 46 -23.46 17.61 -7.56
N VAL A 47 -24.06 17.23 -6.42
CA VAL A 47 -23.28 16.83 -5.22
C VAL A 47 -23.39 15.32 -5.08
N MET A 48 -22.25 14.66 -4.98
CA MET A 48 -22.17 13.21 -4.83
C MET A 48 -21.17 12.83 -3.74
N PRO A 49 -21.34 11.67 -3.06
CA PRO A 49 -20.35 11.21 -2.07
C PRO A 49 -19.01 10.92 -2.74
N ALA A 50 -17.93 11.38 -2.10
CA ALA A 50 -16.60 11.01 -2.49
C ALA A 50 -16.34 9.52 -2.15
N LYS A 51 -15.75 8.80 -3.09
CA LYS A 51 -15.35 7.39 -2.91
C LYS A 51 -13.86 7.24 -3.18
N VAL A 52 -13.25 6.25 -2.57
CA VAL A 52 -11.88 5.84 -2.88
C VAL A 52 -11.76 5.57 -4.38
N GLY A 53 -10.67 5.99 -5.01
CA GLY A 53 -10.48 5.92 -6.46
C GLY A 53 -11.15 7.04 -7.28
N PHE A 54 -11.99 7.89 -6.67
CA PHE A 54 -12.66 8.99 -7.39
C PHE A 54 -11.66 10.02 -7.92
N SER A 55 -11.90 10.48 -9.14
CA SER A 55 -11.05 11.50 -9.81
C SER A 55 -11.58 12.90 -9.55
N LEU A 56 -10.77 13.75 -8.95
CA LEU A 56 -11.08 15.16 -8.77
C LEU A 56 -10.44 15.98 -9.91
N GLN A 57 -11.26 16.80 -10.56
CA GLN A 57 -10.85 17.66 -11.67
C GLN A 57 -10.84 19.12 -11.23
N GLU A 58 -10.15 19.97 -12.00
CA GLU A 58 -10.19 21.42 -11.84
C GLU A 58 -11.63 21.93 -11.93
N GLY A 59 -12.01 22.83 -11.02
CA GLY A 59 -13.37 23.39 -10.97
C GLY A 59 -14.37 22.59 -10.12
N MET A 60 -14.06 21.36 -9.72
CA MET A 60 -14.84 20.64 -8.69
C MET A 60 -14.60 21.23 -7.31
N THR A 61 -15.54 21.00 -6.40
CA THR A 61 -15.43 21.42 -4.99
C THR A 61 -15.48 20.19 -4.09
N LEU A 62 -14.49 20.04 -3.23
CA LEU A 62 -14.45 19.05 -2.17
C LEU A 62 -15.15 19.64 -0.94
N ILE A 63 -16.12 18.91 -0.38
CA ILE A 63 -16.92 19.30 0.77
C ILE A 63 -16.73 18.24 1.86
N THR A 64 -16.20 18.64 3.02
CA THR A 64 -15.95 17.75 4.15
C THR A 64 -16.76 18.18 5.38
N SER A 65 -17.19 17.22 6.19
CA SER A 65 -17.91 17.43 7.45
C SER A 65 -16.94 17.54 8.63
N GLU A 66 -17.47 17.82 9.82
CA GLU A 66 -16.67 18.07 11.03
C GLU A 66 -15.80 16.86 11.44
N ASN A 67 -16.36 15.66 11.40
CA ASN A 67 -15.65 14.41 11.75
C ASN A 67 -15.29 13.61 10.52
N SER A 68 -14.76 14.27 9.50
CA SER A 68 -14.38 13.61 8.25
C SER A 68 -12.91 13.76 7.95
N TYR A 69 -12.44 12.83 7.13
CA TYR A 69 -11.08 12.74 6.65
C TYR A 69 -11.07 12.33 5.19
N VAL A 70 -10.21 12.93 4.41
CA VAL A 70 -9.93 12.48 3.04
C VAL A 70 -8.45 12.63 2.74
N ALA A 71 -7.84 11.58 2.19
CA ALA A 71 -6.49 11.63 1.62
C ALA A 71 -6.58 11.68 0.10
N LEU A 72 -5.83 12.58 -0.48
CA LEU A 72 -5.81 12.89 -1.91
C LEU A 72 -4.41 12.67 -2.47
N LEU A 73 -4.29 11.86 -3.51
CA LEU A 73 -3.07 11.68 -4.29
C LEU A 73 -3.08 12.63 -5.49
N TYR A 74 -2.17 13.59 -5.50
CA TYR A 74 -1.97 14.48 -6.64
C TYR A 74 -1.26 13.74 -7.78
N LYS A 75 -1.52 14.13 -9.01
CA LYS A 75 -0.98 13.49 -10.23
C LYS A 75 0.55 13.39 -10.29
N THR A 76 1.28 14.19 -9.51
CA THR A 76 2.75 14.10 -9.38
C THR A 76 3.22 13.29 -8.17
N GLY A 77 2.29 12.66 -7.41
CA GLY A 77 2.60 11.77 -6.29
C GLY A 77 2.62 12.41 -4.92
N ASN A 78 2.37 13.72 -4.82
CA ASN A 78 2.17 14.36 -3.52
C ASN A 78 0.86 13.88 -2.89
N VAL A 79 0.88 13.63 -1.58
CA VAL A 79 -0.32 13.33 -0.81
C VAL A 79 -0.74 14.55 -0.02
N MET A 80 -2.05 14.79 0.02
CA MET A 80 -2.66 15.83 0.83
C MET A 80 -3.78 15.24 1.67
N GLU A 81 -3.80 15.55 2.96
CA GLU A 81 -4.89 15.18 3.86
C GLU A 81 -5.73 16.39 4.21
N VAL A 82 -7.05 16.24 4.12
CA VAL A 82 -8.02 17.23 4.59
C VAL A 82 -8.81 16.62 5.73
N LYS A 83 -8.80 17.29 6.88
CA LYS A 83 -9.49 16.88 8.11
C LYS A 83 -10.48 17.93 8.55
N GLY A 84 -11.61 17.47 9.08
CA GLY A 84 -12.66 18.35 9.63
C GLY A 84 -13.46 19.06 8.54
N ARG A 85 -14.29 20.01 8.98
CA ARG A 85 -15.24 20.71 8.11
C ARG A 85 -14.54 21.74 7.22
N ALA A 86 -14.65 21.53 5.90
CA ALA A 86 -14.07 22.42 4.91
C ALA A 86 -14.83 22.38 3.58
N ASN A 87 -14.68 23.45 2.80
CA ASN A 87 -15.09 23.53 1.40
C ASN A 87 -13.90 24.05 0.62
N HIS A 88 -13.35 23.22 -0.28
CA HIS A 88 -12.19 23.56 -1.06
C HIS A 88 -12.49 23.43 -2.55
N LEU A 89 -12.23 24.47 -3.32
CA LEU A 89 -12.05 24.27 -4.76
C LEU A 89 -10.83 23.39 -5.00
N VAL A 90 -10.98 22.40 -5.87
CA VAL A 90 -9.90 21.44 -6.16
C VAL A 90 -8.64 22.16 -6.65
N ARG A 91 -8.79 23.23 -7.43
CA ARG A 91 -7.67 24.08 -7.86
C ARG A 91 -6.90 24.69 -6.70
N ASP A 92 -7.60 25.18 -5.67
CA ASP A 92 -6.97 25.85 -4.52
C ASP A 92 -6.19 24.86 -3.64
N LEU A 93 -6.50 23.55 -3.73
CA LEU A 93 -5.74 22.50 -3.06
C LEU A 93 -4.35 22.33 -3.70
N VAL A 94 -4.23 22.54 -5.02
CA VAL A 94 -2.93 22.44 -5.71
C VAL A 94 -1.95 23.51 -5.21
N GLU A 95 -2.43 24.71 -4.92
CA GLU A 95 -1.61 25.80 -4.40
C GLU A 95 -1.05 25.53 -2.99
N LYS A 96 -1.70 24.63 -2.25
CA LYS A 96 -1.31 24.23 -0.89
C LYS A 96 -0.38 23.01 -0.86
N LEU A 97 -0.12 22.40 -2.01
CA LEU A 97 0.79 21.25 -2.07
C LEU A 97 2.21 21.68 -1.70
N PRO A 98 2.94 20.86 -0.94
CA PRO A 98 4.37 21.04 -0.80
C PRO A 98 5.07 20.93 -2.17
N GLN A 99 6.28 21.45 -2.27
CA GLN A 99 7.06 21.32 -3.50
C GLN A 99 7.12 19.84 -3.94
N ALA A 100 7.11 19.62 -5.26
CA ALA A 100 7.11 18.27 -5.82
C ALA A 100 8.27 17.44 -5.23
N LYS A 101 7.92 16.29 -4.66
CA LYS A 101 8.92 15.35 -4.13
C LYS A 101 9.74 14.81 -5.29
N THR A 102 11.07 14.94 -5.22
CA THR A 102 11.98 14.28 -6.16
C THR A 102 11.92 12.78 -5.90
N GLY A 103 11.90 11.95 -6.95
CA GLY A 103 11.89 10.48 -6.84
C GLY A 103 10.52 9.81 -6.99
N VAL A 104 9.41 10.55 -6.91
CA VAL A 104 8.10 9.98 -7.26
C VAL A 104 7.95 9.98 -8.79
N THR A 105 7.89 8.79 -9.36
CA THR A 105 7.74 8.61 -10.80
C THR A 105 6.27 8.48 -11.18
N THR A 106 5.94 8.80 -12.43
CA THR A 106 4.60 8.51 -13.00
C THR A 106 4.23 7.03 -12.86
N ARG A 107 5.23 6.15 -12.93
CA ARG A 107 5.04 4.72 -12.73
C ARG A 107 4.55 4.40 -11.32
N LEU A 108 5.16 4.97 -10.28
CA LEU A 108 4.71 4.78 -8.89
C LEU A 108 3.30 5.34 -8.67
N VAL A 109 2.97 6.51 -9.24
CA VAL A 109 1.61 7.07 -9.15
C VAL A 109 0.59 6.13 -9.80
N ASN A 110 0.89 5.60 -10.99
CA ASN A 110 0.02 4.64 -11.67
C ASN A 110 -0.12 3.33 -10.88
N PHE A 111 0.96 2.84 -10.28
CA PHE A 111 0.93 1.67 -9.42
C PHE A 111 0.05 1.90 -8.19
N ALA A 112 0.18 3.07 -7.53
CA ALA A 112 -0.67 3.46 -6.41
C ALA A 112 -2.16 3.51 -6.79
N ILE A 113 -2.48 4.11 -7.94
CA ILE A 113 -3.85 4.17 -8.45
C ILE A 113 -4.39 2.77 -8.72
N SER A 114 -3.58 1.87 -9.30
CA SER A 114 -3.98 0.48 -9.55
C SER A 114 -4.33 -0.24 -8.24
N ARG A 115 -3.45 -0.17 -7.24
CA ARG A 115 -3.67 -0.80 -5.93
C ARG A 115 -4.92 -0.27 -5.21
N ILE A 116 -5.12 1.05 -5.24
CA ILE A 116 -6.31 1.69 -4.66
C ILE A 116 -7.59 1.21 -5.37
N ASN A 117 -7.57 1.08 -6.69
CA ASN A 117 -8.72 0.60 -7.45
C ASN A 117 -9.00 -0.90 -7.19
N GLU A 118 -7.98 -1.75 -7.17
CA GLU A 118 -8.09 -3.18 -6.86
C GLU A 118 -8.80 -3.43 -5.53
N VAL A 119 -8.43 -2.68 -4.50
CA VAL A 119 -9.05 -2.77 -3.17
C VAL A 119 -10.49 -2.22 -3.16
N ASN A 120 -10.80 -1.24 -4.03
CA ASN A 120 -12.11 -0.58 -4.05
C ASN A 120 -13.16 -1.33 -4.88
N GLU A 121 -12.77 -2.17 -5.85
CA GLU A 121 -13.70 -2.87 -6.75
C GLU A 121 -14.58 -3.90 -6.02
N ASP A 122 -14.11 -4.45 -4.89
CA ASP A 122 -14.93 -5.32 -4.02
C ASP A 122 -14.53 -5.25 -2.54
N PRO A 123 -14.90 -4.15 -1.84
CA PRO A 123 -14.44 -3.94 -0.47
C PRO A 123 -15.01 -4.92 0.56
N GLU A 124 -16.19 -5.51 0.33
CA GLU A 124 -16.80 -6.44 1.28
C GLU A 124 -16.36 -7.89 1.07
N THR A 125 -16.24 -8.33 -0.17
CA THR A 125 -15.81 -9.69 -0.50
C THR A 125 -14.30 -9.82 -0.31
N ASN A 126 -13.52 -8.87 -0.78
CA ASN A 126 -12.08 -8.84 -0.57
C ASN A 126 -11.73 -8.76 0.92
N TYR A 127 -12.42 -7.92 1.71
CA TYR A 127 -12.19 -7.82 3.15
C TYR A 127 -12.54 -9.12 3.89
N LYS A 128 -13.69 -9.75 3.57
CA LYS A 128 -14.12 -11.00 4.22
C LYS A 128 -13.30 -12.20 3.75
N GLU A 129 -12.89 -12.24 2.49
CA GLU A 129 -12.01 -13.30 1.96
C GLU A 129 -10.58 -13.09 2.43
N ASN A 130 -10.08 -11.86 2.49
CA ASN A 130 -8.76 -11.54 3.03
C ASN A 130 -8.70 -11.71 4.55
N LEU A 131 -9.74 -11.34 5.30
CA LEU A 131 -9.87 -11.70 6.72
C LEU A 131 -10.00 -13.21 6.93
N ARG A 132 -10.65 -13.92 6.02
CA ARG A 132 -10.70 -15.39 6.05
C ARG A 132 -9.39 -16.00 5.56
N ALA A 133 -8.69 -15.42 4.60
CA ALA A 133 -7.35 -15.83 4.22
C ALA A 133 -6.30 -15.44 5.28
N ALA A 134 -6.37 -14.27 5.88
CA ALA A 134 -5.48 -13.87 6.98
C ALA A 134 -5.89 -14.47 8.33
N ALA A 135 -7.18 -14.66 8.62
CA ALA A 135 -7.69 -15.32 9.82
C ALA A 135 -8.12 -16.78 9.59
N GLY A 136 -8.33 -17.22 8.36
CA GLY A 136 -8.61 -18.59 7.95
C GLY A 136 -7.36 -19.34 7.55
N VAL A 137 -6.23 -18.65 7.44
CA VAL A 137 -4.94 -19.31 7.56
C VAL A 137 -4.95 -19.95 8.92
N GLU A 138 -5.49 -21.17 8.89
CA GLU A 138 -5.44 -22.15 9.93
C GLU A 138 -4.75 -21.63 11.20
N ARG A 139 -5.57 -21.17 12.15
CA ARG A 139 -5.14 -21.03 13.53
C ARG A 139 -4.22 -22.21 13.78
N ALA A 140 -2.94 -21.91 13.90
CA ALA A 140 -1.83 -22.84 14.17
C ALA A 140 -2.25 -24.33 14.29
N LEU A 141 -2.76 -24.93 13.22
CA LEU A 141 -3.08 -26.38 13.21
C LEU A 141 -1.82 -27.22 13.47
N ASN A 142 -0.65 -26.58 13.39
CA ASN A 142 0.65 -27.24 13.56
C ASN A 142 1.46 -26.75 14.78
N GLY A 143 0.92 -25.90 15.66
CA GLY A 143 1.69 -25.43 16.83
C GLY A 143 2.91 -24.56 16.42
N GLU A 144 2.79 -23.72 15.41
CA GLU A 144 3.86 -22.84 14.92
C GLU A 144 3.38 -21.40 14.82
N ILE A 145 4.22 -20.42 15.20
CA ILE A 145 3.95 -18.99 15.01
C ILE A 145 4.15 -18.63 13.52
N LYS A 146 3.13 -18.03 12.90
CA LYS A 146 3.21 -17.57 11.52
C LYS A 146 3.74 -16.14 11.45
N VAL A 147 4.95 -15.98 11.00
CA VAL A 147 5.58 -14.68 10.74
C VAL A 147 5.21 -14.22 9.33
N LEU A 148 4.85 -12.95 9.17
CA LEU A 148 4.43 -12.36 7.88
C LEU A 148 5.63 -12.06 6.98
N LEU A 149 6.40 -13.10 6.68
CA LEU A 149 7.54 -13.12 5.78
C LEU A 149 7.36 -14.23 4.76
N LYS A 150 8.07 -14.15 3.63
CA LYS A 150 8.06 -15.22 2.61
C LYS A 150 8.78 -16.45 3.13
N TYR A 151 8.12 -17.60 2.96
CA TYR A 151 8.65 -18.89 3.35
C TYR A 151 9.43 -19.55 2.20
N GLN A 152 10.40 -20.41 2.55
CA GLN A 152 11.26 -21.25 1.70
C GLN A 152 12.17 -20.49 0.72
N ASP A 153 13.48 -20.62 0.90
CA ASP A 153 14.60 -20.23 0.00
C ASP A 153 14.53 -18.83 -0.63
N LYS A 154 13.46 -18.07 -0.37
CA LYS A 154 13.32 -16.69 -0.77
C LYS A 154 13.86 -15.82 0.34
N SER A 155 14.88 -15.04 0.04
CA SER A 155 15.36 -13.99 0.92
C SER A 155 14.28 -12.94 1.07
N ASN A 156 13.92 -12.59 2.32
CA ASN A 156 13.15 -11.41 2.59
C ASN A 156 14.12 -10.22 2.55
N ILE A 157 14.11 -9.51 1.42
CA ILE A 157 15.01 -8.39 1.18
C ILE A 157 14.45 -7.16 1.89
N PHE A 158 15.32 -6.46 2.61
CA PHE A 158 15.03 -5.19 3.27
C PHE A 158 16.08 -4.15 2.90
N TYR A 159 15.74 -2.88 3.06
CA TYR A 159 16.62 -1.77 2.73
C TYR A 159 16.98 -0.93 3.95
N GLU A 160 16.02 -0.61 4.79
CA GLU A 160 16.18 0.33 5.90
C GLU A 160 16.85 -0.29 7.13
N ASN A 161 17.41 0.58 8.00
CA ASN A 161 17.98 0.14 9.27
C ASN A 161 16.93 -0.25 10.32
N GLN A 162 15.66 0.12 10.11
CA GLN A 162 14.54 -0.28 10.95
C GLN A 162 13.74 -1.38 10.29
N VAL A 163 13.91 -2.60 10.76
CA VAL A 163 13.23 -3.80 10.26
C VAL A 163 12.05 -4.14 11.17
N MET A 164 10.85 -4.26 10.59
CA MET A 164 9.67 -4.73 11.31
C MET A 164 9.46 -6.22 11.05
N ILE A 165 9.34 -6.99 12.11
CA ILE A 165 8.93 -8.39 12.10
C ILE A 165 7.52 -8.45 12.69
N GLU A 166 6.56 -8.91 11.91
CA GLU A 166 5.17 -9.07 12.32
C GLU A 166 4.73 -10.53 12.19
N TRP A 167 3.86 -10.97 13.07
CA TRP A 167 3.34 -12.34 13.11
C TRP A 167 1.87 -12.39 13.51
N LEU A 168 1.21 -13.49 13.21
CA LEU A 168 -0.14 -13.74 13.71
C LEU A 168 -0.07 -14.11 15.19
N PRO A 169 -0.84 -13.43 16.07
CA PRO A 169 -0.78 -13.68 17.50
C PRO A 169 -1.29 -15.08 17.85
N GLU A 170 -0.62 -15.72 18.79
CA GLU A 170 -1.09 -16.94 19.43
C GLU A 170 -2.12 -16.60 20.51
N GLU A 171 -3.24 -17.30 20.55
CA GLU A 171 -4.38 -17.01 21.45
C GLU A 171 -4.01 -17.03 22.95
N LYS A 172 -3.00 -17.83 23.31
CA LYS A 172 -2.60 -18.06 24.72
C LYS A 172 -1.30 -17.35 25.10
N ALA A 173 -0.67 -16.65 24.16
CA ALA A 173 0.59 -15.98 24.42
C ALA A 173 0.36 -14.54 24.91
N ASP A 174 1.03 -14.19 25.99
CA ASP A 174 1.05 -12.84 26.55
C ASP A 174 2.29 -12.05 26.11
N SER A 175 3.32 -12.75 25.67
CA SER A 175 4.57 -12.13 25.21
C SER A 175 5.33 -13.01 24.22
N TYR A 176 6.19 -12.38 23.47
CA TYR A 176 7.00 -13.01 22.42
C TYR A 176 8.45 -12.57 22.56
N GLU A 177 9.35 -13.47 22.28
CA GLU A 177 10.76 -13.23 22.14
C GLU A 177 11.12 -13.26 20.64
N VAL A 178 11.77 -12.22 20.14
CA VAL A 178 12.31 -12.16 18.78
C VAL A 178 13.81 -12.36 18.88
N VAL A 179 14.31 -13.41 18.26
CA VAL A 179 15.72 -13.79 18.27
C VAL A 179 16.29 -13.62 16.86
N ILE A 180 17.41 -12.92 16.76
CA ILE A 180 18.19 -12.78 15.55
C ILE A 180 19.49 -13.56 15.72
N THR A 181 19.79 -14.43 14.77
CA THR A 181 21.04 -15.19 14.74
C THR A 181 21.75 -14.99 13.40
N ASP A 182 23.04 -15.29 13.40
CA ASP A 182 23.77 -15.45 12.15
C ASP A 182 23.44 -16.79 11.47
N VAL A 183 24.09 -17.08 10.35
CA VAL A 183 23.91 -18.34 9.58
C VAL A 183 24.48 -19.58 10.30
N PHE A 184 25.28 -19.39 11.33
CA PHE A 184 25.85 -20.46 12.15
C PHE A 184 25.06 -20.68 13.42
N SER A 185 23.92 -19.98 13.59
CA SER A 185 23.03 -20.01 14.76
C SER A 185 23.62 -19.35 16.02
N GLU A 186 24.64 -18.47 15.86
CA GLU A 186 25.10 -17.62 16.96
C GLU A 186 24.10 -16.47 17.19
N GLU A 187 23.68 -16.24 18.43
CA GLU A 187 22.75 -15.17 18.77
C GLU A 187 23.43 -13.81 18.60
N LEU A 188 22.84 -12.98 17.73
CA LEU A 188 23.29 -11.61 17.44
C LEU A 188 22.52 -10.58 18.24
N TYR A 189 21.21 -10.78 18.36
CA TYR A 189 20.31 -9.87 19.06
C TYR A 189 19.06 -10.60 19.54
N LYS A 190 18.49 -10.10 20.64
CA LYS A 190 17.30 -10.65 21.23
C LYS A 190 16.49 -9.58 21.94
N THR A 191 15.17 -9.61 21.77
CA THR A 191 14.26 -8.68 22.42
C THR A 191 12.92 -9.36 22.75
N THR A 192 12.16 -8.76 23.67
CA THR A 192 10.85 -9.27 24.08
C THR A 192 9.78 -8.20 23.88
N THR A 193 8.60 -8.61 23.43
CA THR A 193 7.45 -7.72 23.21
C THR A 193 6.14 -8.41 23.62
N THR A 194 5.13 -7.60 23.95
CA THR A 194 3.74 -8.04 24.14
C THR A 194 2.87 -7.83 22.91
N ASN A 195 3.40 -7.16 21.88
CA ASN A 195 2.72 -6.94 20.62
C ASN A 195 2.91 -8.15 19.69
N SER A 196 2.11 -8.23 18.65
CA SER A 196 2.27 -9.17 17.53
C SER A 196 3.25 -8.67 16.45
N PHE A 197 4.04 -7.67 16.75
CA PHE A 197 5.11 -7.17 15.90
C PHE A 197 6.24 -6.58 16.75
N GLN A 198 7.43 -6.51 16.16
CA GLN A 198 8.59 -5.84 16.73
C GLN A 198 9.32 -5.06 15.65
N ILE A 199 9.59 -3.78 15.91
CA ILE A 199 10.52 -2.98 15.10
C ILE A 199 11.89 -3.07 15.74
N ILE A 200 12.88 -3.45 14.96
CA ILE A 200 14.27 -3.62 15.38
C ILE A 200 15.09 -2.57 14.66
N ASP A 201 15.69 -1.68 15.42
CA ASP A 201 16.69 -0.74 14.92
C ASP A 201 18.05 -1.46 14.89
N LEU A 202 18.55 -1.75 13.70
CA LEU A 202 19.75 -2.56 13.50
C LEU A 202 21.02 -1.84 13.99
N GLU A 203 21.03 -0.50 14.01
CA GLU A 203 22.14 0.26 14.57
C GLU A 203 22.19 0.13 16.10
N GLN A 204 21.04 0.33 16.76
CA GLN A 204 20.93 0.18 18.20
C GLN A 204 21.15 -1.26 18.65
N ALA A 205 20.78 -2.23 17.82
CA ALA A 205 21.04 -3.66 18.05
C ALA A 205 22.49 -4.05 17.79
N GLY A 206 23.33 -3.17 17.22
CA GLY A 206 24.74 -3.45 16.90
C GLY A 206 24.95 -4.42 15.74
N ILE A 207 23.96 -4.56 14.86
CA ILE A 207 23.97 -5.50 13.72
C ILE A 207 23.73 -4.80 12.37
N ALA A 208 23.92 -3.49 12.31
CA ALA A 208 23.70 -2.70 11.08
C ALA A 208 24.60 -3.13 9.91
N ASP A 209 25.83 -3.58 10.21
CA ASP A 209 26.81 -4.03 9.19
C ASP A 209 26.58 -5.47 8.72
N ILE A 210 25.63 -6.18 9.35
CA ILE A 210 25.34 -7.57 9.00
C ILE A 210 24.40 -7.59 7.81
N ARG A 211 24.90 -8.12 6.69
CA ARG A 211 24.17 -8.19 5.43
C ARG A 211 23.00 -9.19 5.47
N MET A 212 23.17 -10.30 6.16
CA MET A 212 22.20 -11.40 6.20
C MET A 212 22.13 -12.01 7.58
N PHE A 213 20.92 -12.19 8.08
CA PHE A 213 20.66 -12.81 9.37
C PHE A 213 19.38 -13.66 9.32
N LEU A 214 19.20 -14.47 10.35
CA LEU A 214 18.03 -15.32 10.52
C LEU A 214 17.18 -14.79 11.68
N VAL A 215 15.86 -14.81 11.52
CA VAL A 215 14.90 -14.37 12.56
C VAL A 215 14.01 -15.52 12.98
N LYS A 216 13.76 -15.62 14.26
CA LYS A 216 12.82 -16.55 14.90
C LYS A 216 11.98 -15.81 15.93
N VAL A 217 10.69 -16.14 16.00
CA VAL A 217 9.77 -15.65 17.03
C VAL A 217 9.37 -16.81 17.91
N ILE A 218 9.38 -16.60 19.24
CA ILE A 218 9.07 -17.60 20.25
C ILE A 218 8.07 -17.00 21.23
N SER A 219 6.93 -17.67 21.47
CA SER A 219 5.97 -17.22 22.50
C SER A 219 6.38 -17.68 23.90
N ASN A 220 5.84 -17.02 24.91
CA ASN A 220 6.03 -17.45 26.31
C ASN A 220 5.38 -18.83 26.61
N THR A 221 4.54 -19.36 25.72
CA THR A 221 3.99 -20.72 25.80
C THR A 221 4.96 -21.80 25.28
N GLY A 222 6.07 -21.37 24.64
CA GLY A 222 7.08 -22.26 24.07
C GLY A 222 6.85 -22.60 22.59
N ILE A 223 5.77 -22.08 21.97
CA ILE A 223 5.56 -22.22 20.52
C ILE A 223 6.51 -21.27 19.79
N SER A 224 7.08 -21.71 18.68
CA SER A 224 8.03 -20.91 17.90
C SER A 224 7.70 -20.91 16.43
N SER A 225 8.16 -19.87 15.74
CA SER A 225 8.17 -19.83 14.28
C SER A 225 9.30 -20.67 13.70
N ARG A 226 9.27 -20.85 12.40
CA ARG A 226 10.45 -21.25 11.61
C ARG A 226 11.51 -20.16 11.63
N LEU A 227 12.68 -20.46 11.12
CA LEU A 227 13.72 -19.49 10.84
C LEU A 227 13.44 -18.83 9.49
N PHE A 228 13.46 -17.50 9.47
CA PHE A 228 13.31 -16.70 8.26
C PHE A 228 14.61 -15.99 7.96
N ARG A 229 15.06 -16.09 6.72
CA ARG A 229 16.24 -15.39 6.23
C ARG A 229 15.85 -13.97 5.82
N LEU A 230 16.57 -12.98 6.33
CA LEU A 230 16.52 -11.59 5.92
C LEU A 230 17.86 -11.18 5.32
N GLU A 231 17.80 -10.42 4.23
CA GLU A 231 18.98 -9.97 3.52
C GLU A 231 18.87 -8.48 3.17
N ARG A 232 19.91 -7.72 3.45
CA ARG A 232 19.97 -6.29 3.11
C ARG A 232 20.12 -6.12 1.60
N SER A 233 19.33 -5.21 1.04
CA SER A 233 19.46 -4.79 -0.36
C SER A 233 20.78 -4.07 -0.60
N ASP A 234 21.40 -4.33 -1.74
CA ASP A 234 22.59 -3.61 -2.23
C ASP A 234 22.23 -2.50 -3.22
N ASP A 235 20.94 -2.16 -3.36
CA ASP A 235 20.49 -1.16 -4.33
C ASP A 235 20.71 0.25 -3.81
N ASP A 236 21.90 0.80 -4.06
CA ASP A 236 22.29 2.18 -3.69
C ASP A 236 21.41 3.24 -4.39
N SER A 237 20.72 2.89 -5.46
CA SER A 237 19.83 3.83 -6.17
C SER A 237 18.59 4.22 -5.36
N ILE A 238 18.23 3.43 -4.35
CA ILE A 238 17.09 3.68 -3.48
C ILE A 238 17.31 4.94 -2.64
N ASN A 239 18.55 5.18 -2.15
CA ASN A 239 18.90 6.31 -1.28
C ASN A 239 18.54 7.68 -1.86
N GLU A 240 18.82 7.91 -3.13
CA GLU A 240 18.56 9.18 -3.78
C GLU A 240 17.07 9.48 -3.98
N GLN A 241 16.24 8.43 -3.98
CA GLN A 241 14.81 8.51 -4.24
C GLN A 241 13.96 8.67 -2.97
N ILE A 242 14.43 8.13 -1.83
CA ILE A 242 13.69 8.13 -0.56
C ILE A 242 13.99 9.37 0.27
N LEU A 243 15.18 9.97 0.12
CA LEU A 243 15.70 11.08 0.96
C LEU A 243 14.94 12.40 0.82
N VAL A 244 13.80 12.41 0.18
CA VAL A 244 13.01 13.62 0.07
C VAL A 244 12.03 13.71 1.24
N ASP A 245 12.53 14.36 2.27
CA ASP A 245 11.77 15.16 3.24
C ASP A 245 10.45 14.54 3.73
N HIS A 246 10.56 13.46 4.51
CA HIS A 246 9.43 12.94 5.28
C HIS A 246 9.23 13.77 6.55
N THR A 247 8.99 15.06 6.39
CA THR A 247 8.79 16.00 7.51
C THR A 247 7.38 15.95 8.10
N GLY A 248 6.46 15.24 7.48
CA GLY A 248 5.10 15.09 8.01
C GLY A 248 4.62 13.66 7.81
N LYS A 249 4.64 12.87 8.85
CA LYS A 249 4.12 11.49 8.81
C LYS A 249 2.60 11.53 8.75
N SER A 250 2.04 11.53 7.55
CA SER A 250 0.61 11.30 7.32
C SER A 250 0.38 9.85 6.89
N ALA A 251 -0.78 9.29 7.19
CA ALA A 251 -1.11 7.92 6.81
C ALA A 251 -1.03 7.71 5.29
N GLY A 252 -1.45 8.70 4.51
CA GLY A 252 -1.36 8.65 3.06
C GLY A 252 0.09 8.67 2.53
N GLU A 253 1.00 9.41 3.18
CA GLU A 253 2.43 9.38 2.84
C GLU A 253 3.08 8.04 3.17
N GLU A 254 2.73 7.44 4.31
CA GLU A 254 3.20 6.09 4.66
C GLU A 254 2.74 5.05 3.64
N VAL A 255 1.49 5.14 3.14
CA VAL A 255 1.03 4.26 2.04
C VAL A 255 1.85 4.47 0.77
N MET A 256 2.20 5.70 0.42
CA MET A 256 3.04 5.94 -0.76
C MET A 256 4.43 5.33 -0.61
N LEU A 257 5.01 5.34 0.60
CA LEU A 257 6.27 4.64 0.90
C LEU A 257 6.09 3.11 0.83
N ALA A 258 5.01 2.59 1.40
CA ALA A 258 4.70 1.17 1.30
C ALA A 258 4.65 0.71 -0.16
N LEU A 259 3.92 1.45 -1.00
CA LEU A 259 3.80 1.17 -2.43
C LEU A 259 5.13 1.32 -3.18
N PHE A 260 5.97 2.28 -2.78
CA PHE A 260 7.32 2.46 -3.33
C PHE A 260 8.20 1.22 -3.08
N PHE A 261 8.19 0.69 -1.86
CA PHE A 261 8.94 -0.51 -1.51
C PHE A 261 8.32 -1.77 -2.10
N GLU A 262 6.98 -1.86 -2.14
CA GLU A 262 6.27 -2.98 -2.78
C GLU A 262 6.63 -3.11 -4.26
N GLU A 263 6.61 -2.00 -5.01
CA GLU A 263 6.95 -1.97 -6.44
C GLU A 263 8.37 -2.50 -6.71
N ARG A 264 9.26 -2.39 -5.73
CA ARG A 264 10.66 -2.85 -5.81
C ARG A 264 10.89 -4.25 -5.23
N GLY A 265 9.85 -4.88 -4.70
CA GLY A 265 9.94 -6.20 -4.08
C GLY A 265 10.57 -6.19 -2.68
N LEU A 266 10.70 -5.02 -2.05
CA LEU A 266 11.20 -4.83 -0.69
C LEU A 266 10.05 -4.98 0.31
N TYR A 267 9.55 -6.19 0.43
CA TYR A 267 8.29 -6.45 1.12
C TYR A 267 8.37 -6.27 2.65
N VAL A 268 9.55 -6.40 3.23
CA VAL A 268 9.79 -6.17 4.66
C VAL A 268 9.58 -4.69 5.00
N ASP A 269 10.15 -3.80 4.18
CA ASP A 269 9.97 -2.35 4.34
C ASP A 269 8.53 -1.94 3.99
N ALA A 270 7.95 -2.50 2.92
CA ALA A 270 6.58 -2.22 2.53
C ALA A 270 5.58 -2.54 3.66
N LEU A 271 5.70 -3.71 4.29
CA LEU A 271 4.83 -4.13 5.40
C LEU A 271 4.90 -3.15 6.58
N LYS A 272 6.11 -2.68 6.92
CA LYS A 272 6.31 -1.68 7.98
C LYS A 272 5.51 -0.40 7.70
N TYR A 273 5.58 0.12 6.49
CA TYR A 273 4.91 1.36 6.13
C TYR A 273 3.39 1.20 6.01
N TYR A 274 2.88 0.07 5.51
CA TYR A 274 1.44 -0.24 5.59
C TYR A 274 0.94 -0.31 7.03
N GLN A 275 1.69 -0.93 7.93
CA GLN A 275 1.35 -0.99 9.35
C GLN A 275 1.35 0.40 9.99
N GLN A 276 2.33 1.24 9.68
CA GLN A 276 2.41 2.61 10.20
C GLN A 276 1.21 3.46 9.72
N ALA A 277 0.83 3.35 8.46
CA ALA A 277 -0.35 4.02 7.93
C ALA A 277 -1.63 3.65 8.69
N ALA A 278 -1.84 2.37 8.94
CA ALA A 278 -2.98 1.87 9.71
C ALA A 278 -2.96 2.34 11.18
N GLN A 279 -1.77 2.48 11.77
CA GLN A 279 -1.63 3.00 13.15
C GLN A 279 -1.85 4.51 13.26
N ILE A 280 -1.42 5.29 12.27
CA ILE A 280 -1.61 6.77 12.26
C ILE A 280 -3.09 7.12 12.13
N SER A 281 -3.86 6.37 11.38
CA SER A 281 -5.28 6.63 11.13
C SER A 281 -6.13 5.36 11.28
N PRO A 282 -6.29 4.84 12.51
CA PRO A 282 -6.97 3.57 12.77
C PRO A 282 -8.46 3.59 12.41
N ASP A 283 -9.09 4.77 12.44
CA ASP A 283 -10.50 4.95 12.07
C ASP A 283 -10.73 4.96 10.54
N VAL A 284 -9.66 4.99 9.75
CA VAL A 284 -9.70 5.02 8.30
C VAL A 284 -9.43 3.63 7.74
N ASN A 285 -10.49 2.83 7.59
CA ASN A 285 -10.45 1.41 7.28
C ASN A 285 -9.60 1.01 6.06
N ILE A 286 -9.52 1.87 5.04
CA ILE A 286 -8.79 1.57 3.79
C ILE A 286 -7.31 1.23 4.03
N TYR A 287 -6.67 1.80 5.06
CA TYR A 287 -5.26 1.56 5.34
C TYR A 287 -5.00 0.15 5.86
N SER A 288 -5.90 -0.38 6.70
CA SER A 288 -5.86 -1.78 7.11
C SER A 288 -6.16 -2.71 5.93
N VAL A 289 -7.14 -2.36 5.09
CA VAL A 289 -7.50 -3.15 3.91
C VAL A 289 -6.35 -3.22 2.90
N LEU A 290 -5.64 -2.12 2.66
CA LEU A 290 -4.45 -2.11 1.79
C LEU A 290 -3.34 -3.01 2.34
N LYS A 291 -3.10 -2.99 3.66
CA LYS A 291 -2.14 -3.88 4.32
C LYS A 291 -2.53 -5.35 4.14
N ASP A 292 -3.79 -5.69 4.41
CA ASP A 292 -4.30 -7.07 4.31
C ASP A 292 -4.24 -7.58 2.87
N HIS A 293 -4.60 -6.72 1.91
CA HIS A 293 -4.47 -7.02 0.49
C HIS A 293 -3.01 -7.28 0.10
N PHE A 294 -2.07 -6.45 0.58
CA PHE A 294 -0.64 -6.65 0.37
C PHE A 294 -0.16 -8.00 0.91
N ILE A 295 -0.50 -8.32 2.19
CA ILE A 295 -0.13 -9.60 2.81
C ILE A 295 -0.63 -10.77 1.97
N THR A 296 -1.88 -10.73 1.53
CA THR A 296 -2.52 -11.79 0.75
C THR A 296 -1.91 -11.92 -0.64
N THR A 297 -1.75 -10.80 -1.35
CA THR A 297 -1.22 -10.78 -2.73
C THR A 297 0.24 -11.21 -2.78
N GLN A 298 1.01 -10.90 -1.75
CA GLN A 298 2.41 -11.31 -1.67
C GLN A 298 2.61 -12.67 -0.98
N GLU A 299 1.52 -13.34 -0.57
CA GLU A 299 1.55 -14.65 0.10
C GLU A 299 2.47 -14.65 1.35
N LEU A 300 2.43 -13.56 2.14
CA LEU A 300 3.22 -13.46 3.36
C LEU A 300 2.62 -14.36 4.45
N GLY A 301 3.47 -15.10 5.16
CA GLY A 301 3.05 -16.01 6.23
C GLY A 301 2.57 -17.40 5.75
N ASN A 302 2.72 -17.70 4.45
CA ASN A 302 2.35 -19.00 3.86
C ASN A 302 3.56 -19.89 3.62
#